data_c51ece9c62be8c1254ec5037d3d9df8c
#
_entry.id   c51ece9c62be8c1254ec5037d3d9df8c
#
_cell.length_a   1.000
_cell.length_b   1.000
_cell.length_c   1.000
_cell.angle_alpha   90.00
_cell.angle_beta   90.00
_cell.angle_gamma   90.00
#
_symmetry.space_group_name_H-M   'P 1'
#
loop_
_entity.id
_entity.type
_entity.pdbx_description
1 polymer ?
#
loop_
_entity_poly.entity_id
_entity_poly.type
_entity_poly.pdbx_seq_one_letter_code
_entity_poly.pdbx_strand_id
1 'polypeptide(L)'
;EKNANLGAFKENVDKNLTNDRATQNIAVKGYASPDGPVKFNDTLSKKRSESGKKVVAKLLKDAGLDIDAAAYGEDWDGFKELVEKSDIKDKNLILQVLSLYNSPAERETEIKNMSTVFNELKKDILPELRRSQIVNSTDLQGLTDAEIMAAYRNGGDLTVEQYLYAAQELANGAEEQVAILPAASKKFNDARVWNNLGVAQTQAGDKAAALKSFEKAAKLDSSKELSKNLLLANLANGNTAEAKKYAAAADAQAKAAMAAAEGDYKAAAKNLEGYNAAIALVQSNDLAGAKKAIAKDNSADADYLRAVIAAKEGDLKTAEAQLKSAVSK
;
A
#
# COMPACT_ATOMS: atom_id res chain seq x y z
N GLU A 1 -16.20 -34.20 -11.77
CA GLU A 1 -15.80 -32.77 -11.60
C GLU A 1 -16.81 -31.98 -10.76
N LYS A 2 -18.13 -32.01 -11.06
CA LYS A 2 -19.16 -31.28 -10.28
C LYS A 2 -19.16 -31.59 -8.79
N ASN A 3 -18.94 -32.84 -8.40
CA ASN A 3 -18.87 -33.24 -6.99
C ASN A 3 -17.58 -32.80 -6.30
N ALA A 4 -16.46 -32.72 -7.02
CA ALA A 4 -15.17 -32.24 -6.48
C ALA A 4 -15.24 -30.74 -6.13
N ASN A 5 -15.84 -29.92 -7.01
CA ASN A 5 -15.99 -28.48 -6.77
C ASN A 5 -16.89 -28.17 -5.56
N LEU A 6 -17.97 -28.94 -5.35
CA LEU A 6 -18.82 -28.80 -4.18
C LEU A 6 -18.13 -29.27 -2.90
N GLY A 7 -17.28 -30.30 -2.98
CA GLY A 7 -16.45 -30.75 -1.86
C GLY A 7 -15.45 -29.67 -1.43
N ALA A 8 -14.69 -29.12 -2.37
CA ALA A 8 -13.73 -28.03 -2.11
C ALA A 8 -14.41 -26.77 -1.58
N PHE A 9 -15.59 -26.42 -2.10
CA PHE A 9 -16.40 -25.32 -1.59
C PHE A 9 -16.78 -25.55 -0.13
N LYS A 10 -17.31 -26.74 0.22
CA LYS A 10 -17.68 -27.09 1.60
C LYS A 10 -16.46 -27.01 2.54
N GLU A 11 -15.34 -27.57 2.13
CA GLU A 11 -14.10 -27.54 2.92
C GLU A 11 -13.63 -26.10 3.19
N ASN A 12 -13.74 -25.21 2.20
CA ASN A 12 -13.43 -23.79 2.36
C ASN A 12 -14.38 -23.11 3.36
N VAL A 13 -15.68 -23.39 3.27
CA VAL A 13 -16.67 -22.85 4.22
C VAL A 13 -16.40 -23.36 5.62
N ASP A 14 -16.19 -24.67 5.80
CA ASP A 14 -15.92 -25.28 7.10
C ASP A 14 -14.65 -24.72 7.75
N LYS A 15 -13.59 -24.50 6.96
CA LYS A 15 -12.35 -23.87 7.42
C LYS A 15 -12.60 -22.46 7.94
N ASN A 16 -13.41 -21.67 7.24
CA ASN A 16 -13.71 -20.31 7.66
C ASN A 16 -14.62 -20.25 8.88
N LEU A 17 -15.49 -21.26 9.10
CA LEU A 17 -16.33 -21.37 10.31
C LEU A 17 -15.51 -21.58 11.59
N THR A 18 -14.31 -22.13 11.48
CA THR A 18 -13.39 -22.28 12.64
C THR A 18 -12.61 -21.02 12.96
N ASN A 19 -12.78 -19.96 12.16
CA ASN A 19 -12.11 -18.69 12.35
C ASN A 19 -13.09 -17.66 12.88
N ASP A 20 -13.01 -17.32 14.16
CA ASP A 20 -13.89 -16.34 14.84
C ASP A 20 -13.85 -14.92 14.20
N ARG A 21 -12.88 -14.66 13.32
CA ARG A 21 -12.73 -13.38 12.60
C ARG A 21 -13.30 -13.40 11.19
N ALA A 22 -13.78 -14.56 10.72
CA ALA A 22 -14.32 -14.70 9.38
C ALA A 22 -15.83 -14.52 9.38
N THR A 23 -16.33 -13.59 8.60
CA THR A 23 -17.74 -13.47 8.27
C THR A 23 -17.94 -13.94 6.84
N GLN A 24 -18.84 -14.88 6.62
CA GLN A 24 -19.08 -15.46 5.30
C GLN A 24 -20.47 -15.12 4.79
N ASN A 25 -20.52 -14.69 3.52
CA ASN A 25 -21.77 -14.49 2.78
C ASN A 25 -21.79 -15.44 1.59
N ILE A 26 -22.78 -16.32 1.56
CA ILE A 26 -22.93 -17.30 0.50
C ILE A 26 -24.07 -16.90 -0.41
N ALA A 27 -23.76 -16.74 -1.69
CA ALA A 27 -24.74 -16.40 -2.70
C ALA A 27 -24.73 -17.42 -3.85
N VAL A 28 -25.92 -17.76 -4.34
CA VAL A 28 -26.11 -18.59 -5.52
C VAL A 28 -26.65 -17.72 -6.64
N LYS A 29 -25.82 -17.47 -7.65
CA LYS A 29 -26.14 -16.70 -8.83
C LYS A 29 -26.64 -17.63 -9.93
N GLY A 30 -27.89 -17.45 -10.38
CA GLY A 30 -28.46 -18.21 -11.47
C GLY A 30 -28.32 -17.47 -12.79
N TYR A 31 -27.89 -18.16 -13.82
CA TYR A 31 -27.68 -17.62 -15.15
C TYR A 31 -28.44 -18.40 -16.22
N ALA A 32 -28.78 -17.75 -17.31
CA ALA A 32 -29.30 -18.35 -18.52
C ALA A 32 -28.34 -18.04 -19.69
N SER A 33 -28.35 -18.91 -20.69
CA SER A 33 -27.65 -18.64 -21.95
C SER A 33 -28.40 -17.58 -22.76
N PRO A 34 -27.70 -16.68 -23.46
CA PRO A 34 -28.33 -15.62 -24.25
C PRO A 34 -28.81 -16.12 -25.62
N ASP A 35 -29.70 -17.08 -25.65
CA ASP A 35 -30.20 -17.74 -26.86
C ASP A 35 -31.75 -17.87 -26.95
N GLY A 36 -32.46 -17.03 -26.22
CA GLY A 36 -33.93 -17.05 -26.22
C GLY A 36 -34.56 -15.76 -25.68
N PRO A 37 -35.88 -15.69 -25.57
CA PRO A 37 -36.55 -14.48 -25.09
C PRO A 37 -36.08 -14.09 -23.67
N VAL A 38 -35.70 -12.83 -23.48
CA VAL A 38 -35.16 -12.29 -22.21
C VAL A 38 -36.05 -12.66 -21.02
N LYS A 39 -37.37 -12.46 -21.08
CA LYS A 39 -38.32 -12.84 -20.01
C LYS A 39 -38.30 -14.33 -19.67
N PHE A 40 -38.06 -15.18 -20.64
CA PHE A 40 -37.91 -16.62 -20.38
C PHE A 40 -36.60 -16.93 -19.70
N ASN A 41 -35.51 -16.30 -20.12
CA ASN A 41 -34.19 -16.43 -19.54
C ASN A 41 -34.13 -15.88 -18.09
N ASP A 42 -34.85 -14.80 -17.80
CA ASP A 42 -35.03 -14.28 -16.43
C ASP A 42 -35.70 -15.33 -15.55
N THR A 43 -36.77 -15.98 -16.06
CA THR A 43 -37.45 -17.05 -15.33
C THR A 43 -36.53 -18.27 -15.10
N LEU A 44 -35.75 -18.65 -16.13
CA LEU A 44 -34.82 -19.77 -16.03
C LEU A 44 -33.69 -19.49 -15.04
N SER A 45 -33.11 -18.31 -15.09
CA SER A 45 -32.05 -17.88 -14.17
C SER A 45 -32.54 -17.90 -12.72
N LYS A 46 -33.75 -17.42 -12.44
CA LYS A 46 -34.40 -17.50 -11.12
C LYS A 46 -34.57 -18.94 -10.65
N LYS A 47 -35.13 -19.82 -11.50
CA LYS A 47 -35.28 -21.24 -11.16
C LYS A 47 -33.93 -21.90 -10.87
N ARG A 48 -32.86 -21.52 -11.59
CA ARG A 48 -31.50 -22.05 -11.37
C ARG A 48 -30.93 -21.57 -10.06
N SER A 49 -31.04 -20.28 -9.73
CA SER A 49 -30.57 -19.77 -8.45
C SER A 49 -31.27 -20.44 -7.26
N GLU A 50 -32.59 -20.58 -7.32
CA GLU A 50 -33.38 -21.24 -6.29
C GLU A 50 -33.05 -22.74 -6.15
N SER A 51 -32.86 -23.43 -7.27
CA SER A 51 -32.44 -24.85 -7.25
C SER A 51 -31.03 -25.01 -6.70
N GLY A 52 -30.11 -24.15 -7.10
CA GLY A 52 -28.75 -24.11 -6.57
C GLY A 52 -28.74 -23.82 -5.06
N LYS A 53 -29.53 -22.83 -4.61
CA LYS A 53 -29.71 -22.53 -3.17
C LYS A 53 -30.13 -23.77 -2.39
N LYS A 54 -31.10 -24.55 -2.87
CA LYS A 54 -31.53 -25.79 -2.21
C LYS A 54 -30.41 -26.83 -2.09
N VAL A 55 -29.55 -26.95 -3.10
CA VAL A 55 -28.38 -27.85 -3.09
C VAL A 55 -27.37 -27.38 -2.05
N VAL A 56 -27.04 -26.08 -2.04
CA VAL A 56 -26.08 -25.50 -1.08
C VAL A 56 -26.63 -25.55 0.34
N ALA A 57 -27.92 -25.26 0.56
CA ALA A 57 -28.55 -25.35 1.87
C ALA A 57 -28.51 -26.79 2.43
N LYS A 58 -28.70 -27.80 1.58
CA LYS A 58 -28.53 -29.20 2.00
C LYS A 58 -27.10 -29.56 2.31
N LEU A 59 -26.14 -29.01 1.55
CA LEU A 59 -24.70 -29.24 1.74
C LEU A 59 -24.20 -28.61 3.05
N LEU A 60 -24.72 -27.45 3.40
CA LEU A 60 -24.30 -26.63 4.55
C LEU A 60 -25.33 -26.61 5.69
N LYS A 61 -26.19 -27.63 5.79
CA LYS A 61 -27.31 -27.65 6.76
C LYS A 61 -26.88 -27.42 8.21
N ASP A 62 -25.68 -27.84 8.56
CA ASP A 62 -25.13 -27.77 9.92
C ASP A 62 -24.26 -26.52 10.16
N ALA A 63 -24.07 -25.68 9.14
CA ALA A 63 -23.20 -24.49 9.20
C ALA A 63 -23.88 -23.26 9.79
N GLY A 64 -25.22 -23.21 9.85
CA GLY A 64 -25.96 -22.05 10.36
C GLY A 64 -25.81 -20.76 9.53
N LEU A 65 -25.43 -20.89 8.25
CA LEU A 65 -25.22 -19.77 7.35
C LEU A 65 -26.46 -19.48 6.50
N ASP A 66 -26.76 -18.21 6.33
CA ASP A 66 -27.75 -17.76 5.36
C ASP A 66 -27.18 -17.87 3.94
N ILE A 67 -28.05 -18.26 3.01
CA ILE A 67 -27.70 -18.45 1.61
C ILE A 67 -28.60 -17.59 0.77
N ASP A 68 -28.04 -16.65 0.04
CA ASP A 68 -28.77 -15.82 -0.88
C ASP A 68 -28.94 -16.47 -2.26
N ALA A 69 -30.05 -16.16 -2.94
CA ALA A 69 -30.27 -16.58 -4.32
C ALA A 69 -30.59 -15.34 -5.17
N ALA A 70 -29.81 -15.13 -6.23
CA ALA A 70 -29.98 -14.02 -7.15
C ALA A 70 -30.05 -14.51 -8.58
N ALA A 71 -31.02 -13.99 -9.34
CA ALA A 71 -31.18 -14.24 -10.77
C ALA A 71 -30.47 -13.12 -11.55
N TYR A 72 -29.61 -13.51 -12.49
CA TYR A 72 -28.84 -12.58 -13.30
C TYR A 72 -29.28 -12.54 -14.78
N GLY A 73 -30.33 -13.32 -15.14
CA GLY A 73 -30.79 -13.39 -16.50
C GLY A 73 -29.76 -14.03 -17.43
N GLU A 74 -29.52 -13.39 -18.56
CA GLU A 74 -28.57 -13.83 -19.58
C GLU A 74 -27.12 -13.52 -19.18
N ASP A 75 -26.25 -14.53 -19.28
CA ASP A 75 -24.83 -14.44 -18.91
C ASP A 75 -23.99 -13.91 -20.07
N TRP A 76 -24.15 -12.62 -20.38
CA TRP A 76 -23.37 -11.98 -21.46
C TRP A 76 -21.89 -11.81 -21.11
N ASP A 77 -21.55 -11.62 -19.84
CA ASP A 77 -20.15 -11.52 -19.38
C ASP A 77 -19.46 -12.87 -19.49
N GLY A 78 -20.10 -13.93 -19.00
CA GLY A 78 -19.62 -15.29 -19.16
C GLY A 78 -19.54 -15.72 -20.62
N PHE A 79 -20.49 -15.27 -21.46
CA PHE A 79 -20.44 -15.51 -22.90
C PHE A 79 -19.19 -14.89 -23.52
N LYS A 80 -18.92 -13.63 -23.23
CA LYS A 80 -17.71 -12.93 -23.69
C LYS A 80 -16.45 -13.66 -23.26
N GLU A 81 -16.34 -14.02 -22.00
CA GLU A 81 -15.18 -14.71 -21.43
C GLU A 81 -14.92 -16.08 -22.10
N LEU A 82 -15.98 -16.87 -22.31
CA LEU A 82 -15.86 -18.17 -22.99
C LEU A 82 -15.49 -18.03 -24.46
N VAL A 83 -16.04 -17.05 -25.17
CA VAL A 83 -15.68 -16.76 -26.57
C VAL A 83 -14.21 -16.32 -26.66
N GLU A 84 -13.73 -15.46 -25.78
CA GLU A 84 -12.33 -15.01 -25.74
C GLU A 84 -11.36 -16.19 -25.58
N LYS A 85 -11.73 -17.15 -24.74
CA LYS A 85 -10.91 -18.36 -24.45
C LYS A 85 -11.07 -19.48 -25.49
N SER A 86 -12.06 -19.38 -26.36
CA SER A 86 -12.37 -20.43 -27.36
C SER A 86 -11.43 -20.39 -28.58
N ASP A 87 -11.41 -21.48 -29.33
CA ASP A 87 -10.75 -21.60 -30.62
C ASP A 87 -11.70 -21.33 -31.82
N ILE A 88 -12.86 -20.71 -31.55
CA ILE A 88 -13.82 -20.36 -32.61
C ILE A 88 -13.18 -19.40 -33.61
N LYS A 89 -13.24 -19.74 -34.90
CA LYS A 89 -12.49 -19.08 -35.96
C LYS A 89 -12.80 -17.57 -36.06
N ASP A 90 -14.03 -17.20 -35.89
CA ASP A 90 -14.51 -15.82 -36.05
C ASP A 90 -14.80 -15.12 -34.71
N LYS A 91 -14.15 -15.55 -33.63
CA LYS A 91 -14.36 -15.00 -32.28
C LYS A 91 -14.20 -13.47 -32.19
N ASN A 92 -13.28 -12.90 -32.94
CA ASN A 92 -13.06 -11.44 -32.94
C ASN A 92 -14.29 -10.69 -33.49
N LEU A 93 -15.00 -11.25 -34.46
CA LEU A 93 -16.23 -10.66 -35.00
C LEU A 93 -17.36 -10.73 -33.96
N ILE A 94 -17.46 -11.84 -33.20
CA ILE A 94 -18.44 -11.96 -32.10
C ILE A 94 -18.15 -10.91 -31.02
N LEU A 95 -16.88 -10.77 -30.61
CA LEU A 95 -16.48 -9.78 -29.61
C LEU A 95 -16.74 -8.35 -30.07
N GLN A 96 -16.59 -8.07 -31.37
CA GLN A 96 -16.93 -6.78 -31.96
C GLN A 96 -18.41 -6.52 -31.86
N VAL A 97 -19.29 -7.50 -32.17
CA VAL A 97 -20.75 -7.37 -32.00
C VAL A 97 -21.08 -7.03 -30.54
N LEU A 98 -20.48 -7.71 -29.58
CA LEU A 98 -20.69 -7.41 -28.15
C LEU A 98 -20.30 -5.99 -27.76
N SER A 99 -19.32 -5.40 -28.42
CA SER A 99 -18.87 -4.02 -28.17
C SER A 99 -19.75 -2.96 -28.84
N LEU A 100 -20.34 -3.28 -29.98
CA LEU A 100 -21.15 -2.34 -30.77
C LEU A 100 -22.59 -2.24 -30.30
N TYR A 101 -23.17 -3.35 -29.86
CA TYR A 101 -24.57 -3.43 -29.45
C TYR A 101 -24.71 -3.53 -27.93
N ASN A 102 -25.50 -2.65 -27.33
CA ASN A 102 -25.76 -2.66 -25.89
C ASN A 102 -27.01 -3.44 -25.52
N SER A 103 -27.95 -3.56 -26.43
CA SER A 103 -29.19 -4.29 -26.21
C SER A 103 -28.97 -5.81 -26.33
N PRO A 104 -29.39 -6.63 -25.35
CA PRO A 104 -29.34 -8.09 -25.43
C PRO A 104 -30.01 -8.64 -26.69
N ALA A 105 -31.18 -8.11 -27.08
CA ALA A 105 -31.91 -8.56 -28.24
C ALA A 105 -31.20 -8.26 -29.57
N GLU A 106 -30.52 -7.13 -29.67
CA GLU A 106 -29.70 -6.79 -30.83
C GLU A 106 -28.47 -7.69 -30.91
N ARG A 107 -27.77 -7.89 -29.80
CA ARG A 107 -26.61 -8.83 -29.70
C ARG A 107 -27.03 -10.24 -30.16
N GLU A 108 -28.10 -10.74 -29.61
CA GLU A 108 -28.63 -12.06 -29.97
C GLU A 108 -28.97 -12.16 -31.47
N THR A 109 -29.62 -11.15 -32.03
CA THR A 109 -29.99 -11.10 -33.45
C THR A 109 -28.78 -11.13 -34.36
N GLU A 110 -27.79 -10.27 -34.07
CA GLU A 110 -26.57 -10.18 -34.89
C GLU A 110 -25.70 -11.46 -34.80
N ILE A 111 -25.59 -12.05 -33.62
CA ILE A 111 -24.87 -13.33 -33.46
C ILE A 111 -25.60 -14.47 -34.18
N LYS A 112 -26.93 -14.51 -34.14
CA LYS A 112 -27.74 -15.51 -34.91
C LYS A 112 -27.60 -15.36 -36.41
N ASN A 113 -27.42 -14.14 -36.90
CA ASN A 113 -27.20 -13.87 -38.31
C ASN A 113 -25.88 -14.46 -38.83
N MET A 114 -24.94 -14.72 -37.96
CA MET A 114 -23.67 -15.45 -38.23
C MET A 114 -23.92 -16.98 -38.20
N SER A 115 -24.66 -17.53 -39.14
CA SER A 115 -25.23 -18.88 -39.08
C SER A 115 -24.24 -20.00 -38.79
N THR A 116 -23.04 -19.95 -39.36
CA THR A 116 -22.00 -20.98 -39.14
C THR A 116 -21.41 -20.87 -37.70
N VAL A 117 -21.08 -19.65 -37.29
CA VAL A 117 -20.56 -19.34 -35.97
C VAL A 117 -21.57 -19.63 -34.88
N PHE A 118 -22.85 -19.32 -35.11
CA PHE A 118 -23.91 -19.60 -34.13
C PHE A 118 -24.08 -21.10 -33.83
N ASN A 119 -23.87 -21.95 -34.82
CA ASN A 119 -23.90 -23.40 -34.60
C ASN A 119 -22.77 -23.87 -33.69
N GLU A 120 -21.57 -23.33 -33.84
CA GLU A 120 -20.42 -23.61 -32.94
C GLU A 120 -20.74 -23.08 -31.53
N LEU A 121 -21.20 -21.83 -31.40
CA LEU A 121 -21.57 -21.25 -30.10
C LEU A 121 -22.67 -22.07 -29.40
N LYS A 122 -23.68 -22.53 -30.12
CA LYS A 122 -24.76 -23.34 -29.58
C LYS A 122 -24.28 -24.69 -29.02
N LYS A 123 -23.24 -25.24 -29.61
CA LYS A 123 -22.66 -26.52 -29.21
C LYS A 123 -21.70 -26.35 -28.05
N ASP A 124 -20.79 -25.40 -28.13
CA ASP A 124 -19.59 -25.37 -27.29
C ASP A 124 -19.63 -24.27 -26.20
N ILE A 125 -20.38 -23.17 -26.40
CA ILE A 125 -20.39 -22.02 -25.46
C ILE A 125 -21.71 -21.91 -24.68
N LEU A 126 -22.85 -21.89 -25.37
CA LEU A 126 -24.12 -21.65 -24.71
C LEU A 126 -24.53 -22.66 -23.64
N PRO A 127 -24.19 -23.96 -23.72
CA PRO A 127 -24.46 -24.91 -22.64
C PRO A 127 -23.77 -24.58 -21.33
N GLU A 128 -22.54 -24.04 -21.38
CA GLU A 128 -21.74 -23.69 -20.21
C GLU A 128 -22.31 -22.51 -19.42
N LEU A 129 -23.10 -21.65 -20.10
CA LEU A 129 -23.78 -20.50 -19.51
C LEU A 129 -25.09 -20.84 -18.78
N ARG A 130 -25.56 -22.08 -18.93
CA ARG A 130 -26.77 -22.58 -18.24
C ARG A 130 -26.43 -23.10 -16.86
N ARG A 131 -25.98 -22.20 -15.99
CA ARG A 131 -25.32 -22.55 -14.72
C ARG A 131 -25.90 -21.86 -13.49
N SER A 132 -25.60 -22.45 -12.34
CA SER A 132 -25.67 -21.78 -11.04
C SER A 132 -24.24 -21.63 -10.52
N GLN A 133 -23.83 -20.41 -10.27
CA GLN A 133 -22.53 -20.11 -9.68
C GLN A 133 -22.70 -19.92 -8.17
N ILE A 134 -21.91 -20.65 -7.39
CA ILE A 134 -21.87 -20.50 -5.94
C ILE A 134 -20.70 -19.57 -5.62
N VAL A 135 -20.99 -18.50 -4.89
CA VAL A 135 -19.98 -17.51 -4.44
C VAL A 135 -19.96 -17.53 -2.93
N ASN A 136 -18.78 -17.72 -2.35
CA ASN A 136 -18.52 -17.49 -0.93
C ASN A 136 -17.65 -16.24 -0.83
N SER A 137 -18.22 -15.15 -0.31
CA SER A 137 -17.48 -13.93 0.02
C SER A 137 -17.14 -13.98 1.50
N THR A 138 -15.85 -14.01 1.81
CA THR A 138 -15.35 -14.07 3.19
C THR A 138 -14.67 -12.77 3.54
N ASP A 139 -15.21 -12.07 4.54
CA ASP A 139 -14.58 -10.90 5.14
C ASP A 139 -13.80 -11.34 6.38
N LEU A 140 -12.50 -11.07 6.41
CA LEU A 140 -11.63 -11.35 7.53
C LEU A 140 -11.38 -10.09 8.33
N GLN A 141 -11.85 -10.06 9.57
CA GLN A 141 -11.53 -8.97 10.49
C GLN A 141 -10.04 -9.03 10.86
N GLY A 142 -9.33 -7.93 10.61
CA GLY A 142 -7.93 -7.77 11.00
C GLY A 142 -7.73 -7.80 12.52
N LEU A 143 -6.47 -7.90 12.95
CA LEU A 143 -6.13 -7.71 14.36
C LEU A 143 -6.37 -6.27 14.77
N THR A 144 -6.92 -6.06 15.96
CA THR A 144 -6.97 -4.74 16.59
C THR A 144 -5.58 -4.30 17.07
N ASP A 145 -5.39 -3.02 17.32
CA ASP A 145 -4.11 -2.46 17.81
C ASP A 145 -3.61 -3.17 19.08
N ALA A 146 -4.53 -3.42 20.02
CA ALA A 146 -4.22 -4.13 21.25
C ALA A 146 -3.75 -5.58 20.99
N GLU A 147 -4.37 -6.26 20.04
CA GLU A 147 -4.00 -7.62 19.65
C GLU A 147 -2.68 -7.68 18.90
N ILE A 148 -2.39 -6.70 18.03
CA ILE A 148 -1.09 -6.56 17.36
C ILE A 148 0.01 -6.38 18.39
N MET A 149 -0.16 -5.47 19.36
CA MET A 149 0.83 -5.26 20.41
C MET A 149 0.96 -6.45 21.36
N ALA A 150 -0.14 -7.12 21.68
CA ALA A 150 -0.09 -8.36 22.46
C ALA A 150 0.63 -9.50 21.71
N ALA A 151 0.35 -9.68 20.43
CA ALA A 151 1.02 -10.66 19.59
C ALA A 151 2.53 -10.37 19.48
N TYR A 152 2.92 -9.10 19.29
CA TYR A 152 4.32 -8.70 19.32
C TYR A 152 5.00 -9.09 20.63
N ARG A 153 4.42 -8.73 21.78
CA ARG A 153 4.99 -8.99 23.12
C ARG A 153 5.10 -10.48 23.45
N ASN A 154 4.16 -11.29 22.96
CA ASN A 154 4.09 -12.72 23.23
C ASN A 154 4.79 -13.58 22.16
N GLY A 155 5.44 -12.96 21.17
CA GLY A 155 6.11 -13.68 20.07
C GLY A 155 5.16 -14.36 19.08
N GLY A 156 3.92 -13.89 19.00
CA GLY A 156 2.90 -14.36 18.04
C GLY A 156 3.25 -14.06 16.59
N ASP A 157 2.49 -14.66 15.69
CA ASP A 157 2.67 -14.45 14.25
C ASP A 157 2.01 -13.15 13.80
N LEU A 158 2.85 -12.20 13.44
CA LEU A 158 2.46 -10.95 12.77
C LEU A 158 3.03 -10.93 11.35
N THR A 159 2.27 -10.33 10.44
CA THR A 159 2.74 -10.02 9.08
C THR A 159 3.73 -8.86 9.10
N VAL A 160 4.49 -8.66 8.03
CA VAL A 160 5.40 -7.51 7.90
C VAL A 160 4.65 -6.19 8.02
N GLU A 161 3.46 -6.07 7.43
CA GLU A 161 2.62 -4.87 7.51
C GLU A 161 2.18 -4.56 8.95
N GLN A 162 1.82 -5.60 9.72
CA GLN A 162 1.45 -5.43 11.13
C GLN A 162 2.64 -5.00 12.00
N TYR A 163 3.85 -5.50 11.74
CA TYR A 163 5.06 -5.02 12.42
C TYR A 163 5.39 -3.57 12.07
N LEU A 164 5.27 -3.20 10.78
CA LEU A 164 5.49 -1.81 10.33
C LEU A 164 4.47 -0.87 10.95
N TYR A 165 3.20 -1.27 10.96
CA TYR A 165 2.12 -0.51 11.60
C TYR A 165 2.36 -0.37 13.11
N ALA A 166 2.71 -1.47 13.80
CA ALA A 166 3.02 -1.42 15.22
C ALA A 166 4.15 -0.44 15.53
N ALA A 167 5.20 -0.42 14.70
CA ALA A 167 6.32 0.48 14.90
C ALA A 167 5.98 1.94 14.58
N GLN A 168 5.16 2.22 13.54
CA GLN A 168 4.86 3.58 13.11
C GLN A 168 3.73 4.25 13.91
N GLU A 169 2.67 3.48 14.17
CA GLU A 169 1.41 4.04 14.70
C GLU A 169 1.17 3.70 16.17
N LEU A 170 1.70 2.57 16.66
CA LEU A 170 1.42 2.12 18.02
C LEU A 170 2.59 2.29 18.97
N ALA A 171 3.82 2.41 18.47
CA ALA A 171 5.00 2.59 19.30
C ALA A 171 5.04 4.00 19.94
N ASN A 172 5.38 4.06 21.21
CA ASN A 172 5.53 5.31 21.92
C ASN A 172 6.98 5.83 21.79
N GLY A 173 7.27 6.37 20.59
CA GLY A 173 8.55 6.99 20.27
C GLY A 173 9.62 6.03 19.74
N ALA A 174 10.79 6.60 19.45
CA ALA A 174 11.88 5.93 18.74
C ALA A 174 12.44 4.70 19.49
N GLU A 175 12.47 4.73 20.80
CA GLU A 175 12.98 3.60 21.61
C GLU A 175 12.10 2.35 21.45
N GLU A 176 10.77 2.50 21.46
CA GLU A 176 9.87 1.38 21.27
C GLU A 176 9.88 0.90 19.81
N GLN A 177 10.04 1.80 18.83
CA GLN A 177 10.24 1.43 17.42
C GLN A 177 11.51 0.56 17.24
N VAL A 178 12.62 0.97 17.89
CA VAL A 178 13.88 0.20 17.90
C VAL A 178 13.72 -1.15 18.58
N ALA A 179 12.77 -1.31 19.49
CA ALA A 179 12.46 -2.60 20.12
C ALA A 179 11.63 -3.51 19.19
N ILE A 180 10.67 -2.95 18.44
CA ILE A 180 9.73 -3.70 17.58
C ILE A 180 10.40 -4.17 16.27
N LEU A 181 11.06 -3.27 15.55
CA LEU A 181 11.55 -3.51 14.18
C LEU A 181 12.60 -4.63 14.06
N PRO A 182 13.49 -4.88 15.04
CA PRO A 182 14.38 -6.03 14.99
C PRO A 182 13.66 -7.39 14.98
N ALA A 183 12.50 -7.51 15.61
CA ALA A 183 11.69 -8.72 15.53
C ALA A 183 11.18 -8.97 14.11
N ALA A 184 10.73 -7.92 13.43
CA ALA A 184 10.35 -7.98 12.01
C ALA A 184 11.53 -8.34 11.11
N SER A 185 12.71 -7.73 11.33
CA SER A 185 13.89 -7.94 10.49
C SER A 185 14.48 -9.36 10.56
N LYS A 186 14.17 -10.10 11.62
CA LYS A 186 14.54 -11.51 11.75
C LYS A 186 13.61 -12.44 10.96
N LYS A 187 12.34 -12.04 10.78
CA LYS A 187 11.32 -12.83 10.10
C LYS A 187 11.23 -12.50 8.61
N PHE A 188 11.46 -11.24 8.24
CA PHE A 188 11.18 -10.72 6.89
C PHE A 188 12.41 -10.06 6.27
N ASN A 189 12.69 -10.42 5.03
CA ASN A 189 13.71 -9.77 4.22
C ASN A 189 13.09 -8.61 3.43
N ASP A 190 12.72 -7.54 4.15
CA ASP A 190 11.98 -6.39 3.60
C ASP A 190 12.80 -5.09 3.84
N ALA A 191 13.06 -4.35 2.76
CA ALA A 191 13.83 -3.11 2.80
C ALA A 191 13.19 -2.05 3.69
N ARG A 192 11.85 -1.99 3.75
CA ARG A 192 11.11 -1.02 4.56
C ARG A 192 11.37 -1.24 6.06
N VAL A 193 11.47 -2.48 6.50
CA VAL A 193 11.78 -2.82 7.89
C VAL A 193 13.15 -2.30 8.28
N TRP A 194 14.16 -2.55 7.45
CA TRP A 194 15.52 -2.06 7.69
C TRP A 194 15.62 -0.54 7.59
N ASN A 195 14.94 0.09 6.63
CA ASN A 195 14.88 1.54 6.50
C ASN A 195 14.25 2.20 7.73
N ASN A 196 13.08 1.70 8.17
CA ASN A 196 12.38 2.25 9.33
C ASN A 196 13.17 2.02 10.62
N LEU A 197 13.87 0.89 10.75
CA LEU A 197 14.80 0.66 11.86
C LEU A 197 15.94 1.69 11.86
N GLY A 198 16.53 1.98 10.70
CA GLY A 198 17.56 3.03 10.56
C GLY A 198 17.04 4.41 10.95
N VAL A 199 15.80 4.76 10.56
CA VAL A 199 15.17 6.03 10.96
C VAL A 199 14.97 6.09 12.48
N ALA A 200 14.41 5.04 13.09
CA ALA A 200 14.18 4.98 14.52
C ALA A 200 15.50 5.05 15.32
N GLN A 201 16.55 4.35 14.87
CA GLN A 201 17.88 4.42 15.48
C GLN A 201 18.52 5.81 15.36
N THR A 202 18.28 6.50 14.23
CA THR A 202 18.72 7.91 14.06
C THR A 202 18.05 8.81 15.08
N GLN A 203 16.74 8.66 15.28
CA GLN A 203 15.96 9.43 16.24
C GLN A 203 16.36 9.11 17.69
N ALA A 204 16.70 7.85 17.97
CA ALA A 204 17.24 7.41 19.26
C ALA A 204 18.71 7.82 19.50
N GLY A 205 19.37 8.45 18.50
CA GLY A 205 20.75 8.92 18.60
C GLY A 205 21.84 7.88 18.29
N ASP A 206 21.47 6.63 17.96
CA ASP A 206 22.43 5.58 17.56
C ASP A 206 22.78 5.66 16.08
N LYS A 207 23.65 6.60 15.73
CA LYS A 207 24.08 6.87 14.36
C LYS A 207 24.75 5.67 13.69
N ALA A 208 25.52 4.89 14.46
CA ALA A 208 26.28 3.76 13.94
C ALA A 208 25.35 2.57 13.62
N ALA A 209 24.37 2.27 14.46
CA ALA A 209 23.38 1.26 14.18
C ALA A 209 22.47 1.67 13.00
N ALA A 210 22.07 2.96 12.94
CA ALA A 210 21.26 3.49 11.85
C ALA A 210 21.93 3.28 10.49
N LEU A 211 23.21 3.62 10.35
CA LEU A 211 23.95 3.40 9.11
C LEU A 211 23.94 1.93 8.69
N LYS A 212 24.19 0.99 9.60
CA LYS A 212 24.13 -0.44 9.32
C LYS A 212 22.75 -0.90 8.85
N SER A 213 21.70 -0.33 9.42
CA SER A 213 20.32 -0.65 9.03
C SER A 213 20.00 -0.13 7.62
N PHE A 214 20.39 1.10 7.30
CA PHE A 214 20.23 1.64 5.96
C PHE A 214 21.07 0.89 4.91
N GLU A 215 22.28 0.45 5.24
CA GLU A 215 23.11 -0.39 4.35
C GLU A 215 22.44 -1.75 4.07
N LYS A 216 21.75 -2.34 5.05
CA LYS A 216 20.99 -3.58 4.83
C LYS A 216 19.77 -3.33 3.95
N ALA A 217 19.04 -2.23 4.17
CA ALA A 217 17.94 -1.82 3.32
C ALA A 217 18.40 -1.63 1.86
N ALA A 218 19.54 -0.99 1.65
CA ALA A 218 20.10 -0.71 0.33
C ALA A 218 20.51 -1.97 -0.47
N LYS A 219 20.72 -3.08 0.19
CA LYS A 219 20.94 -4.37 -0.48
C LYS A 219 19.66 -4.97 -1.05
N LEU A 220 18.50 -4.48 -0.61
CA LEU A 220 17.18 -4.97 -0.97
C LEU A 220 16.41 -4.02 -1.88
N ASP A 221 16.71 -2.72 -1.81
CA ASP A 221 16.05 -1.66 -2.57
C ASP A 221 17.04 -0.54 -2.91
N SER A 222 16.79 0.17 -4.04
CA SER A 222 17.62 1.26 -4.54
C SER A 222 16.84 2.58 -4.71
N SER A 223 15.83 2.80 -3.87
CA SER A 223 15.00 4.02 -3.94
C SER A 223 15.80 5.30 -3.64
N LYS A 224 15.27 6.44 -4.13
CA LYS A 224 15.84 7.76 -3.83
C LYS A 224 15.78 8.09 -2.34
N GLU A 225 14.71 7.67 -1.68
CA GLU A 225 14.52 7.83 -0.23
C GLU A 225 15.67 7.17 0.54
N LEU A 226 15.98 5.93 0.21
CA LEU A 226 17.05 5.18 0.85
C LEU A 226 18.42 5.79 0.54
N SER A 227 18.64 6.28 -0.68
CA SER A 227 19.87 6.99 -1.04
C SER A 227 20.07 8.26 -0.20
N LYS A 228 18.99 9.02 0.05
CA LYS A 228 19.00 10.17 0.96
C LYS A 228 19.38 9.76 2.38
N ASN A 229 18.73 8.72 2.91
CA ASN A 229 18.97 8.22 4.26
C ASN A 229 20.43 7.75 4.43
N LEU A 230 20.97 7.05 3.43
CA LEU A 230 22.39 6.63 3.43
C LEU A 230 23.35 7.81 3.37
N LEU A 231 23.05 8.84 2.57
CA LEU A 231 23.86 10.06 2.54
C LEU A 231 23.90 10.70 3.94
N LEU A 232 22.73 10.95 4.52
CA LEU A 232 22.63 11.61 5.83
C LEU A 232 23.26 10.77 6.96
N ALA A 233 23.05 9.44 6.95
CA ALA A 233 23.63 8.54 7.93
C ALA A 233 25.17 8.50 7.83
N ASN A 234 25.74 8.49 6.63
CA ASN A 234 27.18 8.58 6.43
C ASN A 234 27.74 9.91 6.92
N LEU A 235 27.09 11.05 6.61
CA LEU A 235 27.50 12.36 7.14
C LEU A 235 27.47 12.40 8.67
N ALA A 236 26.41 11.84 9.28
CA ALA A 236 26.25 11.79 10.74
C ALA A 236 27.35 10.94 11.43
N ASN A 237 27.97 10.00 10.71
CA ASN A 237 29.10 9.18 11.15
C ASN A 237 30.47 9.71 10.68
N GLY A 238 30.54 10.90 10.06
CA GLY A 238 31.79 11.49 9.58
C GLY A 238 32.34 10.88 8.27
N ASN A 239 31.57 10.03 7.61
CA ASN A 239 31.98 9.30 6.39
C ASN A 239 31.66 10.13 5.13
N THR A 240 32.21 11.36 5.01
CA THR A 240 31.88 12.30 3.92
C THR A 240 32.15 11.73 2.53
N ALA A 241 33.27 11.00 2.36
CA ALA A 241 33.62 10.37 1.07
C ALA A 241 32.60 9.31 0.64
N GLU A 242 32.06 8.53 1.57
CA GLU A 242 31.04 7.53 1.31
C GLU A 242 29.67 8.20 1.02
N ALA A 243 29.31 9.23 1.79
CA ALA A 243 28.09 10.01 1.58
C ALA A 243 28.00 10.56 0.15
N LYS A 244 29.12 11.00 -0.44
CA LYS A 244 29.19 11.56 -1.78
C LYS A 244 28.68 10.63 -2.87
N LYS A 245 28.80 9.31 -2.70
CA LYS A 245 28.29 8.30 -3.66
C LYS A 245 26.78 8.37 -3.84
N TYR A 246 26.06 8.84 -2.84
CA TYR A 246 24.59 8.94 -2.81
C TYR A 246 24.07 10.33 -3.19
N ALA A 247 24.95 11.32 -3.40
CA ALA A 247 24.56 12.72 -3.63
C ALA A 247 23.76 12.94 -4.91
N ALA A 248 23.96 12.14 -5.95
CA ALA A 248 23.25 12.27 -7.22
C ALA A 248 21.74 12.02 -7.10
N ALA A 249 21.33 11.07 -6.26
CA ALA A 249 19.93 10.70 -6.02
C ALA A 249 19.28 11.51 -4.88
N ALA A 250 20.06 12.27 -4.11
CA ALA A 250 19.61 13.00 -2.93
C ALA A 250 18.75 14.23 -3.30
N ASP A 251 17.83 14.56 -2.40
CA ASP A 251 17.03 15.78 -2.50
C ASP A 251 17.86 17.05 -2.18
N ALA A 252 17.23 18.22 -2.27
CA ALA A 252 17.88 19.50 -2.03
C ALA A 252 18.46 19.63 -0.61
N GLN A 253 17.74 19.10 0.41
CA GLN A 253 18.18 19.15 1.80
C GLN A 253 19.41 18.27 2.04
N ALA A 254 19.42 17.05 1.50
CA ALA A 254 20.56 16.14 1.62
C ALA A 254 21.79 16.67 0.87
N LYS A 255 21.58 17.29 -0.30
CA LYS A 255 22.65 18.01 -1.03
C LYS A 255 23.21 19.18 -0.25
N ALA A 256 22.35 19.94 0.44
CA ALA A 256 22.79 21.02 1.32
C ALA A 256 23.61 20.51 2.51
N ALA A 257 23.17 19.41 3.12
CA ALA A 257 23.94 18.79 4.20
C ALA A 257 25.32 18.31 3.72
N MET A 258 25.38 17.76 2.50
CA MET A 258 26.65 17.36 1.87
C MET A 258 27.56 18.56 1.62
N ALA A 259 27.04 19.65 1.03
CA ALA A 259 27.78 20.87 0.79
C ALA A 259 28.32 21.49 2.10
N ALA A 260 27.50 21.49 3.15
CA ALA A 260 27.92 21.96 4.47
C ALA A 260 29.06 21.10 5.07
N ALA A 261 28.99 19.78 4.90
CA ALA A 261 30.04 18.85 5.34
C ALA A 261 31.36 19.02 4.57
N GLU A 262 31.29 19.48 3.31
CA GLU A 262 32.45 19.85 2.48
C GLU A 262 32.95 21.27 2.76
N GLY A 263 32.29 22.05 3.64
CA GLY A 263 32.64 23.43 3.97
C GLY A 263 32.09 24.47 2.99
N ASP A 264 31.32 24.07 1.96
CA ASP A 264 30.66 24.99 1.03
C ASP A 264 29.31 25.47 1.60
N TYR A 265 29.40 26.29 2.63
CA TYR A 265 28.20 26.81 3.30
C TYR A 265 27.34 27.72 2.40
N LYS A 266 27.94 28.38 1.37
CA LYS A 266 27.16 29.15 0.40
C LYS A 266 26.27 28.27 -0.47
N ALA A 267 26.79 27.14 -0.93
CA ALA A 267 26.00 26.17 -1.67
C ALA A 267 24.93 25.53 -0.78
N ALA A 268 25.27 25.22 0.47
CA ALA A 268 24.31 24.69 1.44
C ALA A 268 23.14 25.67 1.64
N ALA A 269 23.40 26.94 1.89
CA ALA A 269 22.36 27.95 2.15
C ALA A 269 21.35 28.13 0.98
N LYS A 270 21.76 27.87 -0.27
CA LYS A 270 20.87 27.97 -1.44
C LYS A 270 19.74 26.96 -1.45
N ASN A 271 19.92 25.85 -0.75
CA ASN A 271 18.99 24.74 -0.72
C ASN A 271 18.32 24.55 0.65
N LEU A 272 18.49 25.50 1.56
CA LEU A 272 17.93 25.52 2.91
C LEU A 272 17.07 26.75 3.11
N GLU A 273 16.13 26.66 4.05
CA GLU A 273 15.27 27.77 4.45
C GLU A 273 15.30 27.96 5.98
N GLY A 274 14.83 29.12 6.43
CA GLY A 274 14.68 29.44 7.85
C GLY A 274 15.97 29.29 8.64
N TYR A 275 15.88 28.67 9.82
CA TYR A 275 16.96 28.51 10.76
C TYR A 275 18.20 27.80 10.19
N ASN A 276 18.00 26.72 9.43
CA ASN A 276 19.09 25.95 8.83
C ASN A 276 19.85 26.76 7.76
N ALA A 277 19.14 27.54 6.95
CA ALA A 277 19.77 28.46 6.02
C ALA A 277 20.58 29.54 6.76
N ALA A 278 20.04 30.07 7.84
CA ALA A 278 20.71 31.10 8.63
C ALA A 278 22.03 30.57 9.27
N ILE A 279 22.05 29.33 9.77
CA ILE A 279 23.30 28.70 10.25
C ILE A 279 24.34 28.66 9.12
N ALA A 280 23.99 28.18 7.94
CA ALA A 280 24.90 28.09 6.80
C ALA A 280 25.40 29.49 6.37
N LEU A 281 24.54 30.50 6.39
CA LEU A 281 24.89 31.88 6.08
C LEU A 281 25.82 32.50 7.13
N VAL A 282 25.63 32.22 8.42
CA VAL A 282 26.55 32.63 9.47
C VAL A 282 27.93 32.00 9.29
N GLN A 283 27.99 30.72 8.91
CA GLN A 283 29.24 30.03 8.63
C GLN A 283 29.95 30.55 7.40
N SER A 284 29.21 31.01 6.38
CA SER A 284 29.76 31.66 5.20
C SER A 284 30.03 33.16 5.39
N ASN A 285 29.84 33.70 6.60
CA ASN A 285 29.99 35.12 6.98
C ASN A 285 29.00 36.08 6.27
N ASP A 286 27.87 35.57 5.78
CA ASP A 286 26.74 36.38 5.30
C ASP A 286 25.77 36.67 6.44
N LEU A 287 26.17 37.58 7.34
CA LEU A 287 25.38 37.92 8.53
C LEU A 287 24.05 38.61 8.19
N ALA A 288 24.03 39.42 7.10
CA ALA A 288 22.83 40.09 6.65
C ALA A 288 21.79 39.10 6.09
N GLY A 289 22.23 38.14 5.27
CA GLY A 289 21.40 37.04 4.80
C GLY A 289 20.86 36.19 5.94
N ALA A 290 21.70 35.86 6.94
CA ALA A 290 21.31 35.11 8.12
C ALA A 290 20.19 35.79 8.92
N LYS A 291 20.30 37.07 9.20
CA LYS A 291 19.25 37.87 9.86
C LYS A 291 17.93 37.80 9.10
N LYS A 292 17.97 37.94 7.77
CA LYS A 292 16.80 37.89 6.92
C LYS A 292 16.13 36.49 6.98
N ALA A 293 16.92 35.43 6.97
CA ALA A 293 16.42 34.07 6.98
C ALA A 293 15.61 33.74 8.26
N ILE A 294 15.98 34.27 9.42
CA ILE A 294 15.30 34.06 10.71
C ILE A 294 14.42 35.25 11.14
N ALA A 295 14.15 36.22 10.26
CA ALA A 295 13.46 37.46 10.66
C ALA A 295 12.06 37.20 11.29
N LYS A 296 11.36 36.15 10.88
CA LYS A 296 10.03 35.78 11.33
C LYS A 296 10.03 34.63 12.36
N ASP A 297 11.18 34.07 12.67
CA ASP A 297 11.30 32.97 13.62
C ASP A 297 11.45 33.51 15.03
N ASN A 298 10.50 33.19 15.91
CA ASN A 298 10.46 33.63 17.31
C ASN A 298 10.85 32.52 18.29
N SER A 299 11.48 31.45 17.83
CA SER A 299 11.94 30.35 18.68
C SER A 299 13.14 30.76 19.55
N ALA A 300 13.39 30.00 20.63
CA ALA A 300 14.58 30.15 21.46
C ALA A 300 15.87 29.97 20.62
N ASP A 301 15.87 29.00 19.70
CA ASP A 301 16.99 28.74 18.81
C ASP A 301 17.30 29.92 17.88
N ALA A 302 16.25 30.58 17.35
CA ALA A 302 16.42 31.77 16.54
C ALA A 302 16.97 32.95 17.35
N ASP A 303 16.55 33.14 18.60
CA ASP A 303 17.12 34.16 19.47
C ASP A 303 18.58 33.87 19.81
N TYR A 304 18.94 32.59 20.06
CA TYR A 304 20.32 32.19 20.23
C TYR A 304 21.16 32.55 18.98
N LEU A 305 20.65 32.22 17.79
CA LEU A 305 21.37 32.51 16.55
C LEU A 305 21.48 34.03 16.29
N ARG A 306 20.47 34.85 16.66
CA ARG A 306 20.55 36.34 16.64
C ARG A 306 21.64 36.82 17.57
N ALA A 307 21.80 36.21 18.76
CA ALA A 307 22.88 36.55 19.66
C ALA A 307 24.25 36.26 19.06
N VAL A 308 24.41 35.08 18.42
CA VAL A 308 25.66 34.72 17.71
C VAL A 308 25.98 35.73 16.60
N ILE A 309 24.96 36.14 15.82
CA ILE A 309 25.13 37.12 14.75
C ILE A 309 25.57 38.49 15.33
N ALA A 310 24.88 38.99 16.36
CA ALA A 310 25.21 40.26 17.02
C ALA A 310 26.62 40.23 17.60
N ALA A 311 27.04 39.13 18.25
CA ALA A 311 28.39 38.99 18.76
C ALA A 311 29.44 39.04 17.63
N LYS A 312 29.18 38.41 16.48
CA LYS A 312 30.06 38.46 15.30
C LYS A 312 30.16 39.87 14.71
N GLU A 313 29.13 40.69 14.87
CA GLU A 313 29.10 42.11 14.46
C GLU A 313 29.74 43.05 15.50
N GLY A 314 30.07 42.56 16.66
CA GLY A 314 30.66 43.34 17.79
C GLY A 314 29.60 44.01 18.67
N ASP A 315 28.29 43.76 18.46
CA ASP A 315 27.21 44.32 19.27
C ASP A 315 26.90 43.40 20.47
N LEU A 316 27.78 43.49 21.49
CA LEU A 316 27.69 42.69 22.69
C LEU A 316 26.42 42.95 23.50
N LYS A 317 25.86 44.18 23.43
CA LYS A 317 24.64 44.53 24.15
C LYS A 317 23.40 43.79 23.57
N THR A 318 23.28 43.78 22.25
CA THR A 318 22.23 43.03 21.57
C THR A 318 22.44 41.53 21.76
N ALA A 319 23.67 41.03 21.71
CA ALA A 319 24.00 39.63 21.92
C ALA A 319 23.52 39.15 23.32
N GLU A 320 23.81 39.91 24.39
CA GLU A 320 23.37 39.62 25.75
C GLU A 320 21.85 39.61 25.85
N ALA A 321 21.15 40.60 25.26
CA ALA A 321 19.69 40.67 25.27
C ALA A 321 19.04 39.45 24.60
N GLN A 322 19.55 39.05 23.44
CA GLN A 322 19.07 37.88 22.70
C GLN A 322 19.34 36.56 23.43
N LEU A 323 20.48 36.41 24.10
CA LEU A 323 20.76 35.24 24.94
C LEU A 323 19.76 35.13 26.11
N LYS A 324 19.47 36.24 26.78
CA LYS A 324 18.47 36.28 27.86
C LYS A 324 17.09 35.87 27.34
N SER A 325 16.72 36.35 26.14
CA SER A 325 15.46 35.94 25.48
C SER A 325 15.43 34.45 25.17
N ALA A 326 16.51 33.90 24.64
CA ALA A 326 16.61 32.47 24.30
C ALA A 326 16.47 31.57 25.56
N VAL A 327 17.04 31.97 26.69
CA VAL A 327 16.96 31.20 27.94
C VAL A 327 15.59 31.29 28.60
N SER A 328 14.85 32.38 28.34
CA SER A 328 13.52 32.61 28.94
C SER A 328 12.37 31.92 28.21
N LYS A 329 12.61 31.35 27.05
CA LYS A 329 11.64 30.58 26.22
C LYS A 329 11.81 29.09 26.41
#